data_73706024f406830bed0f9975a826ab02
#
_entry.id   73706024f406830bed0f9975a826ab02
#
_cell.length_a   1.000
_cell.length_b   1.000
_cell.length_c   1.000
_cell.angle_alpha   90.00
_cell.angle_beta   90.00
_cell.angle_gamma   90.00
#
_symmetry.space_group_name_H-M   'P 1'
#
loop_
_entity.id
_entity.type
_entity.pdbx_description
1 polymer ?
#
loop_
_entity_poly.entity_id
_entity_poly.type
_entity_poly.pdbx_seq_one_letter_code
_entity_poly.pdbx_strand_id
1 'polypeptide(L)'
;QDPLAQFSGMKNKVPGTALRGAEDDSYKHFLLGGDHLARDVFSRVIAGSTIVIVIAPLATLFAFMVGITLGIPAGYYAGRLDTSISFVANLILAFPVILLFYLLVTPEIRLTGLPQYMAIVLFVFPLIFYSVLIYSRYHTVPAKRNALLGVGLAILGLLYVSLINETGSKIEFFNAIDLFDVDAGLLTVFVSVVFVNSPTVFRIIRGLT
;
A
#
# COMPACT_ATOMS: atom_id res chain seq x y z
N GLN A 1 7.99 -23.91 9.27
CA GLN A 1 6.69 -24.13 9.95
C GLN A 1 5.66 -23.15 9.40
N ASP A 2 4.39 -23.57 9.36
CA ASP A 2 3.29 -22.64 9.10
C ASP A 2 3.25 -21.56 10.20
N PRO A 3 3.30 -20.25 9.86
CA PRO A 3 3.31 -19.17 10.86
C PRO A 3 2.01 -19.09 11.69
N LEU A 4 0.92 -19.73 11.27
CA LEU A 4 -0.35 -19.77 11.97
C LEU A 4 -0.56 -21.06 12.77
N ALA A 5 0.27 -22.10 12.56
CA ALA A 5 0.17 -23.36 13.27
C ALA A 5 0.33 -23.16 14.80
N GLN A 6 -0.59 -23.79 15.55
CA GLN A 6 -0.57 -23.77 17.02
C GLN A 6 -0.12 -25.13 17.57
N PHE A 7 0.93 -25.14 18.34
CA PHE A 7 1.51 -26.37 18.92
C PHE A 7 0.95 -26.63 20.32
N SER A 8 0.13 -27.64 20.48
CA SER A 8 -0.55 -27.95 21.75
C SER A 8 0.45 -28.07 22.92
N GLY A 9 0.18 -27.37 24.02
CA GLY A 9 1.01 -27.36 25.22
C GLY A 9 2.34 -26.59 25.09
N MET A 10 2.55 -25.83 24.01
CA MET A 10 3.80 -25.13 23.71
C MET A 10 3.72 -23.60 23.88
N LYS A 11 2.75 -23.11 24.68
CA LYS A 11 2.61 -21.65 24.97
C LYS A 11 3.81 -21.09 25.71
N ASN A 12 4.26 -19.90 25.31
CA ASN A 12 5.33 -19.13 25.97
C ASN A 12 6.63 -19.94 26.20
N LYS A 13 6.95 -20.87 25.29
CA LYS A 13 8.19 -21.65 25.39
C LYS A 13 9.39 -20.81 24.99
N VAL A 14 10.50 -21.04 25.69
CA VAL A 14 11.78 -20.37 25.43
C VAL A 14 12.41 -20.85 24.13
N PRO A 15 13.31 -20.02 23.52
CA PRO A 15 14.12 -20.45 22.37
C PRO A 15 14.86 -21.76 22.65
N GLY A 16 14.98 -22.60 21.64
CA GLY A 16 15.63 -23.93 21.75
C GLY A 16 14.73 -25.06 22.26
N THR A 17 13.48 -24.79 22.66
CA THR A 17 12.54 -25.83 23.08
C THR A 17 12.16 -26.71 21.90
N ALA A 18 12.21 -28.05 22.07
CA ALA A 18 11.82 -29.01 21.05
C ALA A 18 10.34 -28.89 20.72
N LEU A 19 10.02 -28.80 19.42
CA LEU A 19 8.66 -28.71 18.88
C LEU A 19 7.99 -30.09 18.93
N ARG A 20 6.79 -30.14 19.48
CA ARG A 20 5.94 -31.32 19.41
C ARG A 20 4.98 -31.18 18.23
N GLY A 21 5.01 -32.14 17.30
CA GLY A 21 4.17 -32.10 16.09
C GLY A 21 4.73 -31.17 14.98
N ALA A 22 6.05 -31.00 14.96
CA ALA A 22 6.71 -30.30 13.86
C ALA A 22 6.57 -31.08 12.55
N GLU A 23 6.39 -30.37 11.43
CA GLU A 23 6.40 -30.95 10.09
C GLU A 23 7.72 -31.64 9.79
N ASP A 24 7.70 -32.72 8.99
CA ASP A 24 8.90 -33.54 8.76
C ASP A 24 10.03 -32.78 8.07
N ASP A 25 9.72 -31.88 7.17
CA ASP A 25 10.69 -31.09 6.40
C ASP A 25 11.10 -29.76 7.09
N SER A 26 10.73 -29.55 8.35
CA SER A 26 11.00 -28.33 9.08
C SER A 26 11.93 -28.53 10.27
N TYR A 27 12.48 -27.42 10.80
CA TYR A 27 13.27 -27.46 12.03
C TYR A 27 12.44 -27.93 13.23
N LYS A 28 13.06 -28.71 14.10
CA LYS A 28 12.42 -29.45 15.21
C LYS A 28 12.43 -28.69 16.56
N HIS A 29 12.84 -27.43 16.59
CA HIS A 29 12.97 -26.62 17.80
C HIS A 29 12.45 -25.19 17.53
N PHE A 30 11.85 -24.55 18.53
CA PHE A 30 11.56 -23.13 18.49
C PHE A 30 12.86 -22.31 18.45
N LEU A 31 13.16 -21.66 17.32
CA LEU A 31 14.37 -20.84 17.18
C LEU A 31 14.29 -19.56 18.02
N LEU A 32 13.15 -18.87 18.01
CA LEU A 32 12.88 -17.66 18.81
C LEU A 32 11.81 -17.85 19.89
N GLY A 33 11.45 -19.10 20.19
CA GLY A 33 10.44 -19.42 21.19
C GLY A 33 9.00 -19.50 20.63
N GLY A 34 8.07 -19.83 21.51
CA GLY A 34 6.64 -19.88 21.24
C GLY A 34 5.90 -18.68 21.85
N ASP A 35 4.90 -18.15 21.14
CA ASP A 35 4.05 -17.07 21.65
C ASP A 35 2.96 -17.57 22.63
N HIS A 36 2.11 -16.65 23.11
CA HIS A 36 1.00 -16.95 24.01
C HIS A 36 -0.08 -17.85 23.40
N LEU A 37 -0.12 -17.98 22.07
CA LEU A 37 -1.00 -18.88 21.34
C LEU A 37 -0.28 -20.17 20.91
N ALA A 38 0.92 -20.43 21.41
CA ALA A 38 1.76 -21.59 21.08
C ALA A 38 2.15 -21.64 19.58
N ARG A 39 2.31 -20.51 18.92
CA ARG A 39 2.78 -20.40 17.54
C ARG A 39 4.27 -20.14 17.53
N ASP A 40 4.96 -20.57 16.47
CA ASP A 40 6.40 -20.33 16.31
C ASP A 40 6.69 -18.86 15.97
N VAL A 41 7.41 -18.18 16.84
CA VAL A 41 7.75 -16.76 16.68
C VAL A 41 8.65 -16.55 15.46
N PHE A 42 9.59 -17.46 15.18
CA PHE A 42 10.52 -17.33 14.06
C PHE A 42 9.81 -17.38 12.71
N SER A 43 8.91 -18.35 12.49
CA SER A 43 8.10 -18.44 11.28
C SER A 43 7.24 -17.19 11.07
N ARG A 44 6.68 -16.65 12.16
CA ARG A 44 5.88 -15.41 12.12
C ARG A 44 6.69 -14.17 11.78
N VAL A 45 7.92 -14.08 12.32
CA VAL A 45 8.83 -12.96 11.96
C VAL A 45 9.19 -13.01 10.49
N ILE A 46 9.51 -14.19 9.94
CA ILE A 46 9.83 -14.34 8.51
C ILE A 46 8.60 -13.98 7.65
N ALA A 47 7.43 -14.54 7.96
CA ALA A 47 6.21 -14.24 7.21
C ALA A 47 5.84 -12.75 7.26
N GLY A 48 5.94 -12.13 8.46
CA GLY A 48 5.69 -10.71 8.63
C GLY A 48 6.73 -9.82 7.93
N SER A 49 8.00 -10.20 7.94
CA SER A 49 9.06 -9.44 7.28
C SER A 49 8.89 -9.37 5.76
N THR A 50 8.42 -10.44 5.14
CA THR A 50 8.12 -10.45 3.69
C THR A 50 7.08 -9.39 3.33
N ILE A 51 6.00 -9.30 4.11
CA ILE A 51 4.95 -8.28 3.92
C ILE A 51 5.55 -6.87 4.09
N VAL A 52 6.32 -6.64 5.14
CA VAL A 52 6.91 -5.31 5.41
C VAL A 52 7.89 -4.90 4.32
N ILE A 53 8.79 -5.80 3.89
CA ILE A 53 9.81 -5.51 2.87
C ILE A 53 9.17 -5.19 1.50
N VAL A 54 8.03 -5.76 1.17
CA VAL A 54 7.33 -5.47 -0.09
C VAL A 54 6.41 -4.26 0.05
N ILE A 55 5.56 -4.24 1.07
CA ILE A 55 4.50 -3.23 1.20
C ILE A 55 5.07 -1.85 1.55
N ALA A 56 6.05 -1.76 2.46
CA ALA A 56 6.53 -0.46 2.91
C ALA A 56 7.24 0.36 1.81
N PRO A 57 8.16 -0.22 0.99
CA PRO A 57 8.76 0.52 -0.13
C PRO A 57 7.73 0.90 -1.20
N LEU A 58 6.80 0.00 -1.55
CA LEU A 58 5.76 0.30 -2.53
C LEU A 58 4.83 1.41 -2.04
N ALA A 59 4.35 1.34 -0.80
CA ALA A 59 3.50 2.38 -0.22
C ALA A 59 4.22 3.73 -0.15
N THR A 60 5.52 3.72 0.19
CA THR A 60 6.36 4.92 0.18
C THR A 60 6.46 5.50 -1.23
N LEU A 61 6.76 4.67 -2.23
CA LEU A 61 6.84 5.10 -3.63
C LEU A 61 5.51 5.74 -4.09
N PHE A 62 4.37 5.11 -3.79
CA PHE A 62 3.05 5.65 -4.11
C PHE A 62 2.78 6.98 -3.38
N ALA A 63 3.11 7.09 -2.10
CA ALA A 63 2.97 8.33 -1.35
C ALA A 63 3.81 9.47 -1.95
N PHE A 64 5.01 9.16 -2.43
CA PHE A 64 5.84 10.12 -3.18
C PHE A 64 5.20 10.53 -4.51
N MET A 65 4.66 9.58 -5.29
CA MET A 65 3.96 9.90 -6.54
C MET A 65 2.78 10.84 -6.29
N VAL A 66 1.94 10.56 -5.28
CA VAL A 66 0.84 11.44 -4.87
C VAL A 66 1.36 12.81 -4.44
N GLY A 67 2.32 12.83 -3.53
CA GLY A 67 2.88 14.07 -2.96
C GLY A 67 3.54 14.96 -3.99
N ILE A 68 4.32 14.40 -4.93
CA ILE A 68 4.97 15.15 -6.01
C ILE A 68 3.93 15.68 -7.00
N THR A 69 2.98 14.83 -7.41
CA THR A 69 1.94 15.20 -8.38
C THR A 69 1.06 16.34 -7.88
N LEU A 70 0.80 16.40 -6.58
CA LEU A 70 0.03 17.48 -5.96
C LEU A 70 0.91 18.66 -5.51
N GLY A 71 2.11 18.39 -5.01
CA GLY A 71 2.99 19.39 -4.40
C GLY A 71 3.58 20.37 -5.40
N ILE A 72 4.08 19.85 -6.54
CA ILE A 72 4.69 20.73 -7.57
C ILE A 72 3.68 21.74 -8.12
N PRO A 73 2.47 21.34 -8.59
CA PRO A 73 1.51 22.34 -9.06
C PRO A 73 1.03 23.29 -7.97
N ALA A 74 0.86 22.82 -6.74
CA ALA A 74 0.43 23.68 -5.63
C ALA A 74 1.47 24.75 -5.29
N GLY A 75 2.75 24.38 -5.25
CA GLY A 75 3.84 25.34 -5.01
C GLY A 75 4.03 26.33 -6.16
N TYR A 76 3.97 25.81 -7.41
CA TYR A 76 4.20 26.64 -8.61
C TYR A 76 3.06 27.63 -8.89
N TYR A 77 1.80 27.18 -8.86
CA TYR A 77 0.65 27.99 -9.26
C TYR A 77 0.08 28.88 -8.14
N ALA A 78 0.44 28.65 -6.89
CA ALA A 78 -0.07 29.40 -5.73
C ALA A 78 -1.57 29.76 -5.78
N GLY A 79 -2.13 30.35 -4.73
CA GLY A 79 -3.52 30.81 -4.72
C GLY A 79 -4.53 29.70 -4.42
N ARG A 80 -5.67 29.65 -5.16
CA ARG A 80 -6.81 28.77 -4.82
C ARG A 80 -6.46 27.29 -4.85
N LEU A 81 -5.65 26.85 -5.82
CA LEU A 81 -5.23 25.44 -5.94
C LEU A 81 -4.42 25.03 -4.71
N ASP A 82 -3.40 25.82 -4.38
CA ASP A 82 -2.56 25.60 -3.20
C ASP A 82 -3.38 25.62 -1.91
N THR A 83 -4.27 26.61 -1.75
CA THR A 83 -5.11 26.72 -0.56
C THR A 83 -6.01 25.50 -0.38
N SER A 84 -6.64 25.02 -1.45
CA SER A 84 -7.55 23.87 -1.40
C SER A 84 -6.82 22.57 -1.08
N ILE A 85 -5.70 22.29 -1.75
CA ILE A 85 -4.93 21.05 -1.50
C ILE A 85 -4.29 21.09 -0.11
N SER A 86 -3.75 22.25 0.29
CA SER A 86 -3.17 22.43 1.63
C SER A 86 -4.22 22.32 2.73
N PHE A 87 -5.46 22.77 2.52
CA PHE A 87 -6.55 22.58 3.45
C PHE A 87 -6.85 21.09 3.68
N VAL A 88 -6.98 20.32 2.60
CA VAL A 88 -7.21 18.86 2.70
C VAL A 88 -6.04 18.16 3.36
N ALA A 89 -4.80 18.50 2.99
CA ALA A 89 -3.60 17.94 3.60
C ALA A 89 -3.53 18.24 5.11
N ASN A 90 -3.83 19.48 5.51
CA ASN A 90 -3.87 19.88 6.92
C ASN A 90 -5.00 19.18 7.69
N LEU A 91 -6.16 18.98 7.06
CA LEU A 91 -7.27 18.24 7.66
C LEU A 91 -6.88 16.80 7.98
N ILE A 92 -6.21 16.11 7.06
CA ILE A 92 -5.72 14.74 7.28
C ILE A 92 -4.65 14.74 8.39
N LEU A 93 -3.71 15.67 8.37
CA LEU A 93 -2.63 15.79 9.36
C LEU A 93 -3.09 16.29 10.74
N ALA A 94 -4.31 16.83 10.85
CA ALA A 94 -4.90 17.19 12.15
C ALA A 94 -5.26 15.96 12.99
N PHE A 95 -5.47 14.82 12.35
CA PHE A 95 -5.69 13.56 13.07
C PHE A 95 -4.36 12.94 13.48
N PRO A 96 -4.26 12.39 14.71
CA PRO A 96 -3.12 11.56 15.08
C PRO A 96 -2.97 10.40 14.08
N VAL A 97 -1.81 10.34 13.45
CA VAL A 97 -1.51 9.38 12.34
C VAL A 97 -1.89 7.94 12.71
N ILE A 98 -1.51 7.50 13.91
CA ILE A 98 -1.80 6.15 14.41
C ILE A 98 -3.30 5.90 14.53
N LEU A 99 -4.06 6.87 15.04
CA LEU A 99 -5.51 6.74 15.19
C LEU A 99 -6.21 6.71 13.84
N LEU A 100 -5.80 7.57 12.91
CA LEU A 100 -6.35 7.59 11.56
C LEU A 100 -6.07 6.27 10.82
N PHE A 101 -4.83 5.77 10.90
CA PHE A 101 -4.47 4.47 10.33
C PHE A 101 -5.30 3.33 10.94
N TYR A 102 -5.40 3.29 12.27
CA TYR A 102 -6.17 2.25 12.97
C TYR A 102 -7.65 2.28 12.57
N LEU A 103 -8.24 3.48 12.48
CA LEU A 103 -9.62 3.66 12.04
C LEU A 103 -9.84 3.07 10.62
N LEU A 104 -8.96 3.39 9.67
CA LEU A 104 -9.09 2.95 8.28
C LEU A 104 -8.98 1.43 8.10
N VAL A 105 -8.24 0.75 8.99
CA VAL A 105 -8.04 -0.70 8.92
C VAL A 105 -9.10 -1.49 9.68
N THR A 106 -9.98 -0.83 10.47
CA THR A 106 -11.05 -1.54 11.22
C THR A 106 -12.04 -2.23 10.29
N PRO A 107 -12.56 -3.42 10.68
CA PRO A 107 -13.52 -4.17 9.86
C PRO A 107 -14.77 -3.36 9.49
N GLU A 108 -15.25 -2.53 10.41
CA GLU A 108 -16.45 -1.70 10.23
C GLU A 108 -16.26 -0.70 9.07
N ILE A 109 -15.12 -0.03 9.01
CA ILE A 109 -14.80 0.91 7.93
C ILE A 109 -14.56 0.16 6.61
N ARG A 110 -13.93 -1.01 6.66
CA ARG A 110 -13.76 -1.85 5.45
C ARG A 110 -15.10 -2.20 4.80
N LEU A 111 -16.12 -2.53 5.60
CA LEU A 111 -17.46 -2.87 5.12
C LEU A 111 -18.20 -1.68 4.48
N THR A 112 -17.82 -0.44 4.77
CA THR A 112 -18.40 0.76 4.13
C THR A 112 -17.95 0.94 2.66
N GLY A 113 -16.91 0.23 2.22
CA GLY A 113 -16.28 0.42 0.91
C GLY A 113 -15.36 1.64 0.85
N LEU A 114 -15.16 2.38 1.95
CA LEU A 114 -14.30 3.57 1.99
C LEU A 114 -12.87 3.28 1.48
N PRO A 115 -12.18 2.19 1.90
CA PRO A 115 -10.85 1.87 1.38
C PRO A 115 -10.82 1.67 -0.13
N GLN A 116 -11.89 1.14 -0.72
CA GLN A 116 -12.02 0.98 -2.17
C GLN A 116 -12.10 2.33 -2.88
N TYR A 117 -12.93 3.27 -2.39
CA TYR A 117 -12.99 4.62 -2.95
C TYR A 117 -11.65 5.34 -2.82
N MET A 118 -10.96 5.16 -1.69
CA MET A 118 -9.61 5.70 -1.50
C MET A 118 -8.60 5.09 -2.50
N ALA A 119 -8.67 3.78 -2.75
CA ALA A 119 -7.84 3.10 -3.74
C ALA A 119 -8.09 3.65 -5.16
N ILE A 120 -9.37 3.80 -5.56
CA ILE A 120 -9.75 4.38 -6.85
C ILE A 120 -9.10 5.76 -7.04
N VAL A 121 -9.16 6.62 -6.04
CA VAL A 121 -8.59 7.96 -6.12
C VAL A 121 -7.06 7.94 -6.09
N LEU A 122 -6.45 7.20 -5.16
CA LEU A 122 -5.00 7.21 -4.97
C LEU A 122 -4.25 6.52 -6.11
N PHE A 123 -4.80 5.46 -6.68
CA PHE A 123 -4.13 4.72 -7.76
C PHE A 123 -4.19 5.43 -9.12
N VAL A 124 -4.95 6.52 -9.25
CA VAL A 124 -4.86 7.41 -10.42
C VAL A 124 -3.55 8.20 -10.44
N PHE A 125 -2.96 8.52 -9.28
CA PHE A 125 -1.75 9.35 -9.21
C PHE A 125 -0.51 8.75 -9.88
N PRO A 126 -0.20 7.46 -9.79
CA PRO A 126 0.86 6.83 -10.59
C PRO A 126 0.68 7.01 -12.11
N LEU A 127 -0.57 6.95 -12.62
CA LEU A 127 -0.87 7.17 -14.04
C LEU A 127 -0.59 8.63 -14.43
N ILE A 128 -1.04 9.59 -13.59
CA ILE A 128 -0.80 11.02 -13.81
C ILE A 128 0.72 11.30 -13.75
N PHE A 129 1.38 10.80 -12.71
CA PHE A 129 2.82 10.97 -12.52
C PHE A 129 3.62 10.45 -13.72
N TYR A 130 3.33 9.23 -14.17
CA TYR A 130 3.94 8.63 -15.35
C TYR A 130 3.70 9.47 -16.60
N SER A 131 2.47 9.93 -16.82
CA SER A 131 2.09 10.74 -17.98
C SER A 131 2.89 12.05 -18.02
N VAL A 132 2.97 12.76 -16.89
CA VAL A 132 3.73 14.01 -16.78
C VAL A 132 5.21 13.77 -17.01
N LEU A 133 5.78 12.71 -16.42
CA LEU A 133 7.19 12.35 -16.56
C LEU A 133 7.56 12.05 -18.01
N ILE A 134 6.79 11.22 -18.71
CA ILE A 134 7.05 10.88 -20.11
C ILE A 134 6.84 12.10 -21.02
N TYR A 135 5.81 12.88 -20.77
CA TYR A 135 5.54 14.10 -21.54
C TYR A 135 6.69 15.10 -21.40
N SER A 136 7.16 15.36 -20.20
CA SER A 136 8.29 16.26 -19.92
C SER A 136 9.60 15.76 -20.54
N ARG A 137 9.88 14.45 -20.41
CA ARG A 137 11.15 13.87 -20.86
C ARG A 137 11.27 13.80 -22.37
N TYR A 138 10.18 13.53 -23.09
CA TYR A 138 10.18 13.29 -24.54
C TYR A 138 9.36 14.31 -25.33
N HIS A 139 9.25 15.56 -24.84
CA HIS A 139 8.48 16.61 -25.50
C HIS A 139 9.01 16.92 -26.94
N THR A 140 10.32 16.77 -27.18
CA THR A 140 10.98 17.01 -28.46
C THR A 140 10.82 15.88 -29.48
N VAL A 141 10.42 14.67 -29.06
CA VAL A 141 10.28 13.48 -29.92
C VAL A 141 8.87 12.90 -29.81
N PRO A 142 7.88 13.45 -30.54
CA PRO A 142 6.45 13.11 -30.36
C PRO A 142 6.15 11.63 -30.58
N ALA A 143 6.76 10.98 -31.57
CA ALA A 143 6.54 9.57 -31.90
C ALA A 143 6.91 8.66 -30.73
N LYS A 144 8.12 8.85 -30.17
CA LYS A 144 8.60 8.08 -29.01
C LYS A 144 7.78 8.35 -27.77
N ARG A 145 7.42 9.63 -27.53
CA ARG A 145 6.56 10.03 -26.42
C ARG A 145 5.22 9.32 -26.48
N ASN A 146 4.53 9.38 -27.62
CA ASN A 146 3.19 8.80 -27.77
C ASN A 146 3.21 7.26 -27.67
N ALA A 147 4.24 6.60 -28.20
CA ALA A 147 4.43 5.15 -28.04
C ALA A 147 4.63 4.76 -26.58
N LEU A 148 5.52 5.45 -25.84
CA LEU A 148 5.76 5.17 -24.43
C LEU A 148 4.52 5.48 -23.56
N LEU A 149 3.82 6.58 -23.82
CA LEU A 149 2.57 6.90 -23.14
C LEU A 149 1.52 5.81 -23.38
N GLY A 150 1.33 5.38 -24.63
CA GLY A 150 0.35 4.35 -24.96
C GLY A 150 0.63 3.03 -24.26
N VAL A 151 1.86 2.51 -24.40
CA VAL A 151 2.24 1.22 -23.78
C VAL A 151 2.23 1.33 -22.23
N GLY A 152 2.81 2.36 -21.69
CA GLY A 152 2.89 2.50 -20.22
C GLY A 152 1.53 2.73 -19.57
N LEU A 153 0.65 3.55 -20.17
CA LEU A 153 -0.70 3.75 -19.66
C LEU A 153 -1.57 2.49 -19.82
N ALA A 154 -1.35 1.69 -20.87
CA ALA A 154 -2.04 0.41 -21.00
C ALA A 154 -1.63 -0.55 -19.87
N ILE A 155 -0.34 -0.68 -19.60
CA ILE A 155 0.16 -1.54 -18.49
C ILE A 155 -0.33 -1.02 -17.14
N LEU A 156 -0.12 0.27 -16.85
CA LEU A 156 -0.55 0.86 -15.57
C LEU A 156 -2.07 0.85 -15.41
N GLY A 157 -2.83 1.02 -16.51
CA GLY A 157 -4.29 0.92 -16.51
C GLY A 157 -4.78 -0.50 -16.20
N LEU A 158 -4.16 -1.52 -16.76
CA LEU A 158 -4.45 -2.91 -16.43
C LEU A 158 -4.15 -3.22 -14.95
N LEU A 159 -3.00 -2.75 -14.45
CA LEU A 159 -2.64 -2.88 -13.04
C LEU A 159 -3.64 -2.13 -12.14
N TYR A 160 -4.05 -0.92 -12.54
CA TYR A 160 -5.05 -0.12 -11.84
C TYR A 160 -6.38 -0.86 -11.70
N VAL A 161 -6.88 -1.42 -12.81
CA VAL A 161 -8.14 -2.18 -12.83
C VAL A 161 -8.03 -3.43 -11.97
N SER A 162 -6.95 -4.20 -12.11
CA SER A 162 -6.71 -5.42 -11.32
C SER A 162 -6.67 -5.12 -9.81
N LEU A 163 -5.92 -4.10 -9.39
CA LEU A 163 -5.80 -3.73 -7.97
C LEU A 163 -7.12 -3.22 -7.36
N ILE A 164 -7.96 -2.53 -8.13
CA ILE A 164 -9.29 -2.09 -7.64
C ILE A 164 -10.23 -3.26 -7.49
N ASN A 165 -10.14 -4.26 -8.36
CA ASN A 165 -10.99 -5.45 -8.27
C ASN A 165 -10.79 -6.19 -6.95
N GLU A 166 -9.55 -6.35 -6.50
CA GLU A 166 -9.18 -6.99 -5.24
C GLU A 166 -9.80 -6.35 -3.99
N THR A 167 -10.20 -5.07 -4.05
CA THR A 167 -10.88 -4.40 -2.93
C THR A 167 -12.35 -4.80 -2.76
N GLY A 168 -12.85 -5.79 -3.52
CA GLY A 168 -14.23 -6.25 -3.44
C GLY A 168 -15.21 -5.40 -4.24
N SER A 169 -14.79 -4.91 -5.40
CA SER A 169 -15.65 -4.15 -6.31
C SER A 169 -16.87 -4.96 -6.74
N LYS A 170 -18.06 -4.36 -6.58
CA LYS A 170 -19.32 -4.89 -7.13
C LYS A 170 -19.52 -4.53 -8.60
N ILE A 171 -18.53 -3.91 -9.24
CA ILE A 171 -18.59 -3.49 -10.63
C ILE A 171 -18.11 -4.65 -11.51
N GLU A 172 -19.01 -5.33 -12.20
CA GLU A 172 -18.73 -6.51 -13.04
C GLU A 172 -17.65 -6.27 -14.11
N PHE A 173 -17.52 -5.03 -14.61
CA PHE A 173 -16.50 -4.69 -15.60
C PHE A 173 -15.06 -4.95 -15.11
N PHE A 174 -14.80 -4.77 -13.81
CA PHE A 174 -13.48 -5.00 -13.22
C PHE A 174 -13.20 -6.47 -12.93
N ASN A 175 -14.22 -7.33 -12.83
CA ASN A 175 -14.05 -8.76 -12.55
C ASN A 175 -13.41 -9.55 -13.70
N ALA A 176 -13.24 -8.95 -14.86
CA ALA A 176 -12.69 -9.65 -16.04
C ALA A 176 -11.14 -9.68 -16.07
N ILE A 177 -10.45 -8.89 -15.25
CA ILE A 177 -8.99 -8.76 -15.27
C ILE A 177 -8.46 -8.94 -13.86
N ASP A 178 -8.17 -10.18 -13.52
CA ASP A 178 -7.52 -10.58 -12.27
C ASP A 178 -6.08 -11.00 -12.59
N LEU A 179 -5.13 -10.12 -12.35
CA LEU A 179 -3.70 -10.35 -12.58
C LEU A 179 -2.94 -10.72 -11.30
N PHE A 180 -3.48 -10.38 -10.14
CA PHE A 180 -2.83 -10.57 -8.85
C PHE A 180 -3.86 -10.98 -7.80
N ASP A 181 -3.63 -12.10 -7.14
CA ASP A 181 -4.37 -12.52 -5.95
C ASP A 181 -3.78 -11.79 -4.72
N VAL A 182 -4.29 -10.58 -4.44
CA VAL A 182 -3.87 -9.76 -3.30
C VAL A 182 -4.95 -9.80 -2.23
N ASP A 183 -4.60 -10.20 -1.02
CA ASP A 183 -5.54 -10.17 0.10
C ASP A 183 -6.13 -8.76 0.32
N ALA A 184 -7.46 -8.68 0.36
CA ALA A 184 -8.20 -7.42 0.52
C ALA A 184 -7.81 -6.66 1.81
N GLY A 185 -7.38 -7.38 2.86
CA GLY A 185 -6.84 -6.78 4.08
C GLY A 185 -5.51 -6.10 3.84
N LEU A 186 -4.63 -6.75 3.07
CA LEU A 186 -3.32 -6.22 2.73
C LEU A 186 -3.44 -4.96 1.88
N LEU A 187 -4.34 -4.96 0.90
CA LEU A 187 -4.61 -3.78 0.07
C LEU A 187 -5.19 -2.62 0.89
N THR A 188 -6.10 -2.90 1.84
CA THR A 188 -6.63 -1.88 2.76
C THR A 188 -5.51 -1.23 3.59
N VAL A 189 -4.58 -2.04 4.12
CA VAL A 189 -3.40 -1.54 4.85
C VAL A 189 -2.54 -0.67 3.93
N PHE A 190 -2.23 -1.14 2.71
CA PHE A 190 -1.45 -0.40 1.72
C PHE A 190 -2.05 0.97 1.42
N VAL A 191 -3.34 1.01 1.05
CA VAL A 191 -4.07 2.25 0.73
C VAL A 191 -4.07 3.21 1.93
N SER A 192 -4.30 2.69 3.14
CA SER A 192 -4.28 3.50 4.36
C SER A 192 -2.91 4.12 4.64
N VAL A 193 -1.83 3.36 4.44
CA VAL A 193 -0.45 3.86 4.58
C VAL A 193 -0.16 4.95 3.55
N VAL A 194 -0.53 4.74 2.28
CA VAL A 194 -0.37 5.74 1.22
C VAL A 194 -1.14 7.01 1.55
N PHE A 195 -2.41 6.88 1.94
CA PHE A 195 -3.29 8.02 2.26
C PHE A 195 -2.74 8.87 3.42
N VAL A 196 -2.32 8.22 4.50
CA VAL A 196 -1.85 8.91 5.72
C VAL A 196 -0.49 9.61 5.48
N ASN A 197 0.39 9.03 4.65
CA ASN A 197 1.73 9.58 4.41
C ASN A 197 1.79 10.61 3.27
N SER A 198 0.88 10.55 2.29
CA SER A 198 0.86 11.45 1.14
C SER A 198 0.82 12.94 1.50
N PRO A 199 0.05 13.41 2.51
CA PRO A 199 0.03 14.81 2.91
C PRO A 199 1.38 15.30 3.45
N THR A 200 2.13 14.45 4.13
CA THR A 200 3.48 14.80 4.62
C THR A 200 4.43 15.04 3.47
N VAL A 201 4.45 14.14 2.47
CA VAL A 201 5.26 14.29 1.26
C VAL A 201 4.82 15.53 0.47
N PHE A 202 3.50 15.74 0.31
CA PHE A 202 2.96 16.94 -0.32
C PHE A 202 3.50 18.23 0.31
N ARG A 203 3.48 18.36 1.64
CA ARG A 203 3.98 19.55 2.34
C ARG A 203 5.47 19.80 2.10
N ILE A 204 6.28 18.74 2.09
CA ILE A 204 7.71 18.84 1.82
C ILE A 204 7.94 19.33 0.39
N ILE A 205 7.33 18.69 -0.59
CA ILE A 205 7.50 19.03 -2.02
C ILE A 205 7.00 20.45 -2.30
N ARG A 206 5.81 20.81 -1.80
CA ARG A 206 5.27 22.17 -1.92
C ARG A 206 6.22 23.23 -1.34
N GLY A 207 6.87 22.92 -0.22
CA GLY A 207 7.80 23.86 0.42
C GLY A 207 9.14 24.03 -0.31
N LEU A 208 9.45 23.09 -1.22
CA LEU A 208 10.66 23.13 -2.06
C LEU A 208 10.43 23.78 -3.43
N THR A 209 9.17 24.01 -3.82
CA THR A 209 8.76 24.57 -5.11
C THR A 209 8.41 26.04 -4.97
#